data_d4c8a7735933e9aa52963d92f0959185
#
_entry.id   d4c8a7735933e9aa52963d92f0959185
#
_cell.length_a   1.000
_cell.length_b   1.000
_cell.length_c   1.000
_cell.angle_alpha   90.00
_cell.angle_beta   90.00
_cell.angle_gamma   90.00
#
_symmetry.space_group_name_H-M   'P 1'
#
loop_
_entity.id
_entity.type
_entity.pdbx_description
1 polymer ?
#
loop_
_entity_poly.entity_id
_entity_poly.type
_entity_poly.pdbx_seq_one_letter_code
_entity_poly.pdbx_strand_id
1 'polypeptide(L)'
;ARADTNFDPLVEYALAISPTEKVRLTVYGVAGPRDGPTGTPGGTLFLAGGFVSLHLSDRTSAVIESYYANQSNSSSISAGRNARWDGVAAYLIHDITKEWGVRLRGEIFEDASGMVTCQGTTEYQPRANVCFGATSSAPAPAVAQTLWEFTGTLQYKPFASLMTRLEYRYDKSNQNVFQVGGRATSYQPTLSLDVIYLF
;
A
#
# COMPACT_ATOMS: atom_id res chain seq x y z
N ALA A 1 15.30 -3.35 13.74
CA ALA A 1 14.62 -2.11 14.17
C ALA A 1 15.70 -1.06 14.38
N ARG A 2 15.58 0.08 13.75
CA ARG A 2 16.48 1.22 13.96
C ARG A 2 16.03 1.89 15.26
N ALA A 3 16.94 2.18 16.18
CA ALA A 3 16.59 2.94 17.35
C ALA A 3 16.14 4.33 16.89
N ASP A 4 14.94 4.73 17.31
CA ASP A 4 14.47 6.10 17.19
C ASP A 4 15.32 6.95 18.13
N THR A 5 16.13 7.83 17.59
CA THR A 5 16.99 8.73 18.36
C THR A 5 16.34 10.09 18.59
N ASN A 6 15.18 10.33 17.99
CA ASN A 6 14.41 11.55 18.14
C ASN A 6 13.18 11.27 19.00
N PHE A 7 13.10 11.94 20.15
CA PHE A 7 11.92 11.93 21.02
C PHE A 7 10.82 12.91 20.55
N ASP A 8 10.80 13.26 19.27
CA ASP A 8 9.84 14.21 18.74
C ASP A 8 8.48 13.54 18.53
N PRO A 9 7.39 14.07 19.07
CA PRO A 9 6.09 13.41 19.02
C PRO A 9 5.51 13.44 17.60
N LEU A 10 5.03 12.28 17.15
CA LEU A 10 4.21 12.15 15.97
C LEU A 10 2.74 12.19 16.39
N VAL A 11 1.94 13.05 15.76
CA VAL A 11 0.52 13.18 16.03
C VAL A 11 -0.27 12.38 15.01
N GLU A 12 -1.08 11.45 15.49
CA GLU A 12 -2.03 10.68 14.68
C GLU A 12 -3.46 11.10 15.02
N TYR A 13 -4.33 11.15 14.02
CA TYR A 13 -5.74 11.44 14.21
C TYR A 13 -6.61 10.59 13.29
N ALA A 14 -7.81 10.28 13.78
CA ALA A 14 -8.87 9.69 12.98
C ALA A 14 -10.24 10.19 13.46
N LEU A 15 -11.14 10.50 12.54
CA LEU A 15 -12.52 10.85 12.79
C LEU A 15 -13.43 10.03 11.90
N ALA A 16 -14.38 9.34 12.49
CA ALA A 16 -15.39 8.58 11.75
C ALA A 16 -16.79 9.11 12.05
N ILE A 17 -17.58 9.32 11.01
CA ILE A 17 -18.98 9.72 11.09
C ILE A 17 -19.83 8.79 10.23
N SER A 18 -21.05 8.53 10.67
CA SER A 18 -22.04 7.72 9.95
C SER A 18 -23.29 8.57 9.71
N PRO A 19 -23.32 9.34 8.59
CA PRO A 19 -24.48 10.19 8.29
C PRO A 19 -25.77 9.40 8.11
N THR A 20 -25.66 8.15 7.68
CA THR A 20 -26.76 7.19 7.58
C THR A 20 -26.27 5.79 7.98
N GLU A 21 -27.18 4.85 8.16
CA GLU A 21 -26.83 3.43 8.39
C GLU A 21 -26.08 2.80 7.23
N LYS A 22 -26.21 3.37 6.04
CA LYS A 22 -25.59 2.85 4.80
C LYS A 22 -24.26 3.50 4.45
N VAL A 23 -23.91 4.63 5.08
CA VAL A 23 -22.73 5.42 4.72
C VAL A 23 -21.90 5.71 5.97
N ARG A 24 -20.63 5.31 5.92
CA ARG A 24 -19.62 5.69 6.91
C ARG A 24 -18.47 6.41 6.22
N LEU A 25 -18.13 7.57 6.72
CA LEU A 25 -16.99 8.38 6.30
C LEU A 25 -15.93 8.30 7.40
N THR A 26 -14.69 8.09 7.02
CA THR A 26 -13.55 8.17 7.94
C THR A 26 -12.48 9.03 7.31
N VAL A 27 -11.98 10.00 8.06
CA VAL A 27 -10.77 10.76 7.72
C VAL A 27 -9.70 10.44 8.74
N TYR A 28 -8.46 10.37 8.30
CA TYR A 28 -7.33 10.04 9.17
C TYR A 28 -6.07 10.75 8.69
N GLY A 29 -5.09 10.83 9.56
CA GLY A 29 -3.80 11.34 9.16
C GLY A 29 -2.77 11.26 10.26
N VAL A 30 -1.55 11.61 9.87
CA VAL A 30 -0.39 11.66 10.75
C VAL A 30 0.47 12.85 10.36
N ALA A 31 0.98 13.57 11.34
CA ALA A 31 1.91 14.66 11.14
C ALA A 31 2.95 14.70 12.26
N GLY A 32 4.18 14.98 11.90
CA GLY A 32 5.27 15.14 12.86
C GLY A 32 6.64 14.97 12.26
N PRO A 33 7.68 15.23 13.03
CA PRO A 33 9.05 15.02 12.61
C PRO A 33 9.33 13.53 12.37
N ARG A 34 10.15 13.24 11.40
CA ARG A 34 10.59 11.89 11.06
C ARG A 34 12.00 11.90 10.49
N ASP A 35 12.79 10.94 10.87
CA ASP A 35 14.13 10.77 10.31
C ASP A 35 14.08 10.54 8.80
N GLY A 36 14.95 11.25 8.09
CA GLY A 36 15.15 11.05 6.66
C GLY A 36 15.84 9.71 6.36
N PRO A 37 15.93 9.31 5.07
CA PRO A 37 16.71 8.16 4.69
C PRO A 37 18.18 8.42 5.08
N THR A 38 18.77 7.47 5.82
CA THR A 38 20.22 7.36 6.12
C THR A 38 20.96 8.66 6.41
N GLY A 39 20.87 9.15 7.67
CA GLY A 39 21.80 10.19 8.16
C GLY A 39 21.56 11.61 7.65
N THR A 40 20.53 11.85 6.86
CA THR A 40 20.08 13.20 6.56
C THR A 40 19.22 13.72 7.71
N PRO A 41 19.28 15.03 8.04
CA PRO A 41 18.37 15.61 9.02
C PRO A 41 16.93 15.24 8.66
N GLY A 42 16.19 14.73 9.64
CA GLY A 42 14.80 14.37 9.48
C GLY A 42 13.96 15.53 8.95
N GLY A 43 12.96 15.20 8.18
CA GLY A 43 11.97 16.15 7.73
C GLY A 43 10.67 15.98 8.50
N THR A 44 9.66 16.73 8.13
CA THR A 44 8.31 16.56 8.64
C THR A 44 7.55 15.60 7.73
N LEU A 45 6.95 14.56 8.31
CA LEU A 45 5.96 13.73 7.65
C LEU A 45 4.60 14.38 7.79
N PHE A 46 3.87 14.45 6.71
CA PHE A 46 2.45 14.75 6.65
C PHE A 46 1.75 13.67 5.82
N LEU A 47 0.73 13.05 6.37
CA LEU A 47 -0.16 12.14 5.66
C LEU A 47 -1.60 12.50 6.02
N ALA A 48 -2.44 12.61 5.02
CA ALA A 48 -3.88 12.74 5.19
C ALA A 48 -4.60 11.81 4.21
N GLY A 49 -5.64 11.18 4.68
CA GLY A 49 -6.44 10.27 3.89
C GLY A 49 -7.85 10.13 4.43
N GLY A 50 -8.64 9.36 3.73
CA GLY A 50 -9.97 9.02 4.16
C GLY A 50 -10.57 7.92 3.30
N PHE A 51 -11.61 7.31 3.82
CA PHE A 51 -12.38 6.33 3.08
C PHE A 51 -13.87 6.48 3.32
N VAL A 52 -14.63 6.10 2.32
CA VAL A 52 -16.09 6.00 2.33
C VAL A 52 -16.45 4.53 2.26
N SER A 53 -17.19 4.04 3.26
CA SER A 53 -17.79 2.71 3.25
C SER A 53 -19.28 2.83 2.95
N LEU A 54 -19.74 2.05 1.98
CA LEU A 54 -21.11 2.03 1.48
C LEU A 54 -21.71 0.64 1.68
N HIS A 55 -22.82 0.54 2.40
CA HIS A 55 -23.65 -0.65 2.44
C HIS A 55 -24.70 -0.56 1.34
N LEU A 56 -24.43 -1.20 0.20
CA LEU A 56 -25.31 -1.15 -0.98
C LEU A 56 -26.50 -2.07 -0.84
N SER A 57 -26.33 -3.21 -0.17
CA SER A 57 -27.39 -4.17 0.18
C SER A 57 -26.91 -5.05 1.34
N ASP A 58 -27.76 -5.96 1.85
CA ASP A 58 -27.43 -6.93 2.90
C ASP A 58 -26.25 -7.85 2.52
N ARG A 59 -25.93 -7.94 1.24
CA ARG A 59 -24.87 -8.81 0.70
C ARG A 59 -23.74 -8.06 0.00
N THR A 60 -23.88 -6.74 -0.15
CA THR A 60 -22.94 -5.98 -0.98
C THR A 60 -22.49 -4.72 -0.26
N SER A 61 -21.17 -4.56 -0.14
CA SER A 61 -20.56 -3.35 0.37
C SER A 61 -19.46 -2.88 -0.59
N ALA A 62 -19.25 -1.58 -0.64
CA ALA A 62 -18.14 -0.98 -1.37
C ALA A 62 -17.35 -0.05 -0.46
N VAL A 63 -16.05 0.08 -0.71
CA VAL A 63 -15.19 1.05 -0.03
C VAL A 63 -14.37 1.76 -1.08
N ILE A 64 -14.24 3.07 -0.94
CA ILE A 64 -13.28 3.87 -1.72
C ILE A 64 -12.38 4.58 -0.72
N GLU A 65 -11.09 4.42 -0.86
CA GLU A 65 -10.06 5.02 -0.04
C GLU A 65 -9.15 5.89 -0.90
N SER A 66 -8.71 7.02 -0.35
CA SER A 66 -7.68 7.86 -0.95
C SER A 66 -6.81 8.47 0.14
N TYR A 67 -5.52 8.60 -0.15
CA TYR A 67 -4.59 9.28 0.74
C TYR A 67 -3.49 9.99 -0.03
N TYR A 68 -2.93 10.98 0.62
CA TYR A 68 -1.77 11.74 0.16
C TYR A 68 -0.75 11.83 1.29
N ALA A 69 0.51 11.67 0.97
CA ALA A 69 1.60 11.83 1.92
C ALA A 69 2.77 12.62 1.32
N ASN A 70 3.39 13.40 2.18
CA ASN A 70 4.59 14.16 1.88
C ASN A 70 5.56 14.09 3.06
N GLN A 71 6.84 13.89 2.78
CA GLN A 71 7.90 13.95 3.77
C GLN A 71 9.02 14.85 3.27
N SER A 72 9.36 15.87 4.08
CA SER A 72 10.39 16.84 3.72
C SER A 72 11.76 16.17 3.64
N ASN A 73 12.62 16.62 2.72
CA ASN A 73 14.02 16.21 2.56
C ASN A 73 14.24 14.69 2.47
N SER A 74 13.27 13.95 1.94
CA SER A 74 13.23 12.48 2.01
C SER A 74 13.15 11.79 0.64
N SER A 75 13.24 12.53 -0.46
CA SER A 75 13.22 11.94 -1.80
C SER A 75 14.45 11.03 -2.00
N SER A 76 14.21 9.80 -2.43
CA SER A 76 15.28 8.84 -2.72
C SER A 76 15.94 9.07 -4.07
N ILE A 77 15.28 9.81 -4.98
CA ILE A 77 15.81 10.10 -6.31
C ILE A 77 16.46 11.49 -6.45
N SER A 78 16.22 12.39 -5.50
CA SER A 78 16.72 13.77 -5.55
C SER A 78 17.01 14.28 -4.15
N ALA A 79 18.30 14.41 -3.82
CA ALA A 79 18.73 14.89 -2.50
C ALA A 79 18.14 16.28 -2.17
N GLY A 80 17.70 16.46 -0.93
CA GLY A 80 17.12 17.72 -0.42
C GLY A 80 15.70 18.02 -0.94
N ARG A 81 15.10 17.14 -1.74
CA ARG A 81 13.71 17.28 -2.19
C ARG A 81 12.76 16.50 -1.29
N ASN A 82 11.52 16.91 -1.29
CA ASN A 82 10.48 16.19 -0.56
C ASN A 82 10.14 14.87 -1.24
N ALA A 83 9.86 13.85 -0.43
CA ALA A 83 9.20 12.64 -0.89
C ALA A 83 7.69 12.87 -0.96
N ARG A 84 7.04 12.32 -1.99
CA ARG A 84 5.59 12.32 -2.17
C ARG A 84 5.12 10.95 -2.60
N TRP A 85 4.04 10.49 -1.99
CA TRP A 85 3.30 9.33 -2.45
C TRP A 85 1.82 9.52 -2.16
N ASP A 86 1.00 8.96 -3.02
CA ASP A 86 -0.45 9.04 -2.91
C ASP A 86 -1.10 7.83 -3.58
N GLY A 87 -2.35 7.57 -3.23
CA GLY A 87 -3.08 6.43 -3.78
C GLY A 87 -4.58 6.55 -3.67
N VAL A 88 -5.24 5.82 -4.55
CA VAL A 88 -6.68 5.59 -4.52
C VAL A 88 -6.93 4.10 -4.68
N ALA A 89 -7.73 3.52 -3.78
CA ALA A 89 -8.16 2.14 -3.83
C ALA A 89 -9.69 2.03 -3.77
N ALA A 90 -10.25 1.09 -4.50
CA ALA A 90 -11.65 0.76 -4.46
C ALA A 90 -11.83 -0.74 -4.19
N TYR A 91 -12.82 -1.05 -3.35
CA TYR A 91 -13.13 -2.42 -2.93
C TYR A 91 -14.61 -2.69 -3.20
N LEU A 92 -14.91 -3.87 -3.71
CA LEU A 92 -16.26 -4.41 -3.78
C LEU A 92 -16.30 -5.76 -3.06
N ILE A 93 -17.20 -5.86 -2.10
CA ILE A 93 -17.41 -7.02 -1.26
C ILE A 93 -18.81 -7.53 -1.55
N HIS A 94 -18.93 -8.76 -2.04
CA HIS A 94 -20.23 -9.36 -2.35
C HIS A 94 -20.33 -10.79 -1.84
N ASP A 95 -21.33 -11.07 -1.01
CA ASP A 95 -21.67 -12.41 -0.55
C ASP A 95 -22.72 -13.03 -1.45
N ILE A 96 -22.31 -14.00 -2.28
CA ILE A 96 -23.19 -14.71 -3.22
C ILE A 96 -24.18 -15.57 -2.43
N THR A 97 -23.65 -16.34 -1.47
CA THR A 97 -24.41 -17.13 -0.51
C THR A 97 -23.86 -16.94 0.91
N LYS A 98 -24.33 -17.67 1.90
CA LYS A 98 -23.72 -17.67 3.25
C LYS A 98 -22.30 -18.25 3.26
N GLU A 99 -22.03 -19.17 2.33
CA GLU A 99 -20.76 -19.88 2.22
C GLU A 99 -19.81 -19.21 1.21
N TRP A 100 -20.33 -18.68 0.10
CA TRP A 100 -19.54 -18.14 -1.00
C TRP A 100 -19.57 -16.62 -1.06
N GLY A 101 -18.39 -16.02 -1.26
CA GLY A 101 -18.27 -14.58 -1.46
C GLY A 101 -17.15 -14.24 -2.44
N VAL A 102 -17.30 -13.08 -3.07
CA VAL A 102 -16.31 -12.47 -3.97
C VAL A 102 -15.85 -11.15 -3.38
N ARG A 103 -14.56 -10.90 -3.46
CA ARG A 103 -13.93 -9.64 -3.07
C ARG A 103 -13.09 -9.15 -4.24
N LEU A 104 -13.34 -7.92 -4.65
CA LEU A 104 -12.55 -7.27 -5.70
C LEU A 104 -11.86 -6.04 -5.11
N ARG A 105 -10.63 -5.79 -5.52
CA ARG A 105 -9.85 -4.60 -5.20
C ARG A 105 -9.19 -4.07 -6.47
N GLY A 106 -9.20 -2.78 -6.63
CA GLY A 106 -8.37 -2.09 -7.61
C GLY A 106 -7.68 -0.91 -6.94
N GLU A 107 -6.42 -0.66 -7.27
CA GLU A 107 -5.63 0.44 -6.72
C GLU A 107 -4.78 1.11 -7.79
N ILE A 108 -4.63 2.42 -7.64
CA ILE A 108 -3.59 3.20 -8.29
C ILE A 108 -2.77 3.85 -7.18
N PHE A 109 -1.47 3.60 -7.19
CA PHE A 109 -0.52 4.15 -6.21
C PHE A 109 0.63 4.84 -6.93
N GLU A 110 0.91 6.09 -6.59
CA GLU A 110 2.05 6.84 -7.08
C GLU A 110 3.12 6.98 -5.98
N ASP A 111 4.33 6.52 -6.27
CA ASP A 111 5.55 6.81 -5.50
C ASP A 111 6.44 7.73 -6.32
N ALA A 112 6.12 9.03 -6.29
CA ALA A 112 6.78 10.04 -7.12
C ALA A 112 8.26 10.26 -6.78
N SER A 113 8.74 9.67 -5.69
CA SER A 113 10.09 9.88 -5.16
C SER A 113 10.87 8.60 -4.93
N GLY A 114 10.29 7.44 -5.22
CA GLY A 114 10.92 6.14 -5.02
C GLY A 114 11.18 5.81 -3.55
N MET A 115 10.53 6.50 -2.61
CA MET A 115 10.81 6.36 -1.18
C MET A 115 10.12 5.15 -0.56
N VAL A 116 8.91 4.83 -1.02
CA VAL A 116 8.05 3.81 -0.38
C VAL A 116 8.31 2.43 -0.97
N THR A 117 8.38 2.34 -2.29
CA THR A 117 8.42 1.05 -3.00
C THR A 117 9.81 0.67 -3.47
N CYS A 118 10.60 1.64 -3.95
CA CYS A 118 11.89 1.39 -4.59
C CYS A 118 12.95 2.41 -4.14
N GLN A 119 13.34 2.37 -2.89
CA GLN A 119 14.30 3.32 -2.30
C GLN A 119 15.73 3.19 -2.89
N GLY A 120 16.01 2.14 -3.66
CA GLY A 120 17.36 1.82 -4.08
C GLY A 120 18.20 1.21 -2.95
N THR A 121 19.48 0.97 -3.22
CA THR A 121 20.46 0.50 -2.22
C THR A 121 21.52 1.55 -2.01
N THR A 122 21.94 1.74 -0.78
CA THR A 122 23.12 2.51 -0.43
C THR A 122 24.16 1.59 0.23
N GLU A 123 25.39 2.03 0.33
CA GLU A 123 26.46 1.32 1.04
C GLU A 123 26.06 0.97 2.49
N TYR A 124 25.21 1.80 3.11
CA TYR A 124 24.73 1.63 4.49
C TYR A 124 23.39 0.87 4.60
N GLN A 125 22.66 0.67 3.51
CA GLN A 125 21.39 -0.05 3.48
C GLN A 125 21.33 -1.03 2.29
N PRO A 126 22.09 -2.11 2.33
CA PRO A 126 22.18 -3.04 1.20
C PRO A 126 20.92 -3.89 0.97
N ARG A 127 19.89 -3.75 1.81
CA ARG A 127 18.63 -4.50 1.76
C ARG A 127 17.39 -3.62 1.82
N ALA A 128 17.51 -2.31 1.52
CA ALA A 128 16.32 -1.48 1.33
C ALA A 128 15.48 -2.01 0.15
N ASN A 129 14.20 -1.65 0.09
CA ASN A 129 13.26 -2.07 -0.94
C ASN A 129 13.85 -1.84 -2.35
N VAL A 130 14.52 -2.86 -2.88
CA VAL A 130 15.16 -2.80 -4.19
C VAL A 130 14.18 -3.34 -5.21
N CYS A 131 13.83 -2.53 -6.17
CA CYS A 131 13.08 -3.00 -7.32
C CYS A 131 13.96 -3.88 -8.22
N PHE A 132 13.40 -4.99 -8.68
CA PHE A 132 14.02 -5.90 -9.60
C PHE A 132 14.33 -5.22 -10.90
N GLY A 133 14.95 -4.72 -11.49
CA GLY A 133 15.29 -4.02 -12.73
C GLY A 133 16.52 -3.15 -12.56
N ALA A 134 16.89 -2.88 -11.30
CA ALA A 134 18.07 -2.10 -10.94
C ALA A 134 19.31 -3.01 -10.63
N THR A 135 19.31 -4.24 -11.06
CA THR A 135 20.06 -5.35 -10.46
C THR A 135 21.52 -5.46 -10.86
N SER A 136 22.09 -4.57 -11.61
CA SER A 136 23.49 -4.78 -12.10
C SER A 136 24.52 -3.81 -11.54
N SER A 137 24.14 -2.84 -10.77
CA SER A 137 25.08 -1.91 -10.14
C SER A 137 24.75 -1.68 -8.69
N ALA A 138 25.71 -1.87 -7.81
CA ALA A 138 25.63 -1.40 -6.43
C ALA A 138 26.28 0.00 -6.35
N PRO A 139 25.56 1.01 -5.85
CA PRO A 139 24.22 0.99 -5.31
C PRO A 139 23.12 1.02 -6.40
N ALA A 140 22.02 0.28 -6.19
CA ALA A 140 20.88 0.30 -7.09
C ALA A 140 20.12 1.65 -6.96
N PRO A 141 19.76 2.30 -8.07
CA PRO A 141 19.06 3.57 -8.02
C PRO A 141 17.64 3.41 -7.45
N ALA A 142 17.15 4.45 -6.80
CA ALA A 142 15.75 4.56 -6.46
C ALA A 142 14.89 4.76 -7.73
N VAL A 143 13.66 4.29 -7.71
CA VAL A 143 12.76 4.34 -8.87
C VAL A 143 11.44 4.98 -8.48
N ALA A 144 11.16 6.15 -9.05
CA ALA A 144 9.83 6.74 -9.02
C ALA A 144 8.90 5.98 -9.96
N GLN A 145 7.70 5.64 -9.48
CA GLN A 145 6.78 4.82 -10.27
C GLN A 145 5.32 5.05 -9.92
N THR A 146 4.46 4.69 -10.86
CA THR A 146 3.03 4.50 -10.65
C THR A 146 2.72 3.01 -10.76
N LEU A 147 2.03 2.50 -9.76
CA LEU A 147 1.57 1.11 -9.68
C LEU A 147 0.05 1.05 -9.87
N TRP A 148 -0.39 0.07 -10.62
CA TRP A 148 -1.79 -0.35 -10.72
C TRP A 148 -1.89 -1.76 -10.17
N GLU A 149 -2.90 -2.00 -9.38
CA GLU A 149 -3.16 -3.30 -8.81
C GLU A 149 -4.62 -3.68 -9.04
N PHE A 150 -4.84 -4.96 -9.37
CA PHE A 150 -6.15 -5.58 -9.36
C PHE A 150 -6.07 -6.91 -8.61
N THR A 151 -6.95 -7.10 -7.63
CA THR A 151 -7.09 -8.37 -6.89
C THR A 151 -8.53 -8.85 -6.95
N GLY A 152 -8.69 -10.12 -7.31
CA GLY A 152 -9.95 -10.86 -7.23
C GLY A 152 -9.80 -12.04 -6.28
N THR A 153 -10.67 -12.12 -5.27
CA THR A 153 -10.66 -13.18 -4.26
C THR A 153 -12.00 -13.91 -4.26
N LEU A 154 -11.95 -15.23 -4.43
CA LEU A 154 -13.08 -16.13 -4.19
C LEU A 154 -12.94 -16.69 -2.78
N GLN A 155 -13.94 -16.45 -1.94
CA GLN A 155 -13.98 -16.91 -0.56
C GLN A 155 -15.01 -18.03 -0.41
N TYR A 156 -14.63 -19.08 0.33
CA TYR A 156 -15.52 -20.17 0.69
C TYR A 156 -15.46 -20.47 2.19
N LYS A 157 -16.62 -20.48 2.84
CA LYS A 157 -16.82 -20.76 4.28
C LYS A 157 -17.72 -21.98 4.44
N PRO A 158 -17.18 -23.22 4.41
CA PRO A 158 -17.99 -24.42 4.58
C PRO A 158 -18.68 -24.50 5.95
N PHE A 159 -18.08 -23.92 6.97
CA PHE A 159 -18.63 -23.79 8.33
C PHE A 159 -18.06 -22.53 9.02
N ALA A 160 -18.67 -22.17 10.16
CA ALA A 160 -18.33 -20.91 10.86
C ALA A 160 -16.85 -20.79 11.23
N SER A 161 -16.20 -21.92 11.53
CA SER A 161 -14.80 -21.95 11.96
C SER A 161 -13.78 -22.10 10.83
N LEU A 162 -14.19 -22.30 9.58
CA LEU A 162 -13.25 -22.49 8.47
C LEU A 162 -13.56 -21.57 7.31
N MET A 163 -12.54 -20.87 6.84
CA MET A 163 -12.60 -20.04 5.64
C MET A 163 -11.41 -20.33 4.74
N THR A 164 -11.69 -20.52 3.46
CA THR A 164 -10.65 -20.64 2.42
C THR A 164 -10.80 -19.49 1.44
N ARG A 165 -9.68 -19.04 0.87
CA ARG A 165 -9.64 -18.00 -0.13
C ARG A 165 -8.72 -18.39 -1.27
N LEU A 166 -9.20 -18.30 -2.48
CA LEU A 166 -8.38 -18.33 -3.68
C LEU A 166 -8.28 -16.90 -4.22
N GLU A 167 -7.08 -16.38 -4.33
CA GLU A 167 -6.82 -15.01 -4.72
C GLU A 167 -5.92 -14.96 -5.95
N TYR A 168 -6.34 -14.18 -6.93
CA TYR A 168 -5.52 -13.76 -8.05
C TYR A 168 -5.25 -12.26 -7.96
N ARG A 169 -3.96 -11.90 -8.01
CA ARG A 169 -3.51 -10.51 -8.00
C ARG A 169 -2.66 -10.23 -9.22
N TYR A 170 -2.86 -9.07 -9.80
CA TYR A 170 -2.08 -8.55 -10.91
C TYR A 170 -1.58 -7.16 -10.58
N ASP A 171 -0.25 -7.01 -10.50
CA ASP A 171 0.42 -5.74 -10.31
C ASP A 171 1.02 -5.28 -11.63
N LYS A 172 0.93 -3.98 -11.91
CA LYS A 172 1.49 -3.32 -13.08
C LYS A 172 2.18 -2.03 -12.65
N SER A 173 3.40 -1.79 -13.16
CA SER A 173 4.12 -0.53 -13.00
C SER A 173 4.35 0.14 -14.35
N ASN A 174 4.56 1.45 -14.37
CA ASN A 174 5.12 2.17 -15.52
C ASN A 174 6.63 1.95 -15.69
N GLN A 175 7.26 1.22 -14.76
CA GLN A 175 8.68 0.88 -14.76
C GLN A 175 8.88 -0.65 -14.72
N ASN A 176 10.05 -1.14 -15.11
CA ASN A 176 10.40 -2.56 -15.00
C ASN A 176 10.94 -2.88 -13.60
N VAL A 177 10.05 -3.02 -12.63
CA VAL A 177 10.38 -3.17 -11.20
C VAL A 177 10.11 -4.56 -10.64
N PHE A 178 9.48 -5.42 -11.41
CA PHE A 178 9.19 -6.81 -11.04
C PHE A 178 10.13 -7.78 -11.75
N GLN A 179 10.13 -9.03 -11.30
CA GLN A 179 10.85 -10.12 -11.95
C GLN A 179 9.90 -11.29 -12.22
N VAL A 180 9.75 -11.66 -13.49
CA VAL A 180 8.98 -12.82 -13.91
C VAL A 180 9.87 -13.70 -14.80
N GLY A 181 10.03 -14.98 -14.42
CA GLY A 181 10.87 -15.91 -15.16
C GLY A 181 12.35 -15.48 -15.27
N GLY A 182 12.89 -14.77 -14.26
CA GLY A 182 14.26 -14.29 -14.25
C GLY A 182 14.51 -13.00 -15.06
N ARG A 183 13.48 -12.40 -15.63
CA ARG A 183 13.56 -11.17 -16.43
C ARG A 183 12.88 -10.01 -15.71
N ALA A 184 13.47 -8.82 -15.81
CA ALA A 184 12.83 -7.58 -15.34
C ALA A 184 11.58 -7.29 -16.19
N THR A 185 10.46 -7.03 -15.53
CA THR A 185 9.16 -6.77 -16.17
C THR A 185 8.46 -5.62 -15.48
N SER A 186 7.47 -5.06 -16.15
CA SER A 186 6.59 -4.04 -15.57
C SER A 186 5.32 -4.62 -14.95
N TYR A 187 5.21 -5.93 -14.81
CA TYR A 187 4.03 -6.60 -14.25
C TYR A 187 4.41 -7.85 -13.46
N GLN A 188 3.53 -8.25 -12.55
CA GLN A 188 3.64 -9.48 -11.77
C GLN A 188 2.25 -10.04 -11.48
N PRO A 189 1.89 -11.22 -12.03
CA PRO A 189 0.73 -11.98 -11.59
C PRO A 189 1.08 -12.83 -10.38
N THR A 190 0.15 -12.97 -9.44
CA THR A 190 0.28 -13.83 -8.26
C THR A 190 -1.01 -14.61 -8.06
N LEU A 191 -0.89 -15.88 -7.71
CA LEU A 191 -2.00 -16.74 -7.30
C LEU A 191 -1.68 -17.27 -5.91
N SER A 192 -2.61 -17.11 -4.97
CA SER A 192 -2.46 -17.58 -3.60
C SER A 192 -3.70 -18.33 -3.12
N LEU A 193 -3.48 -19.23 -2.17
CA LEU A 193 -4.52 -19.97 -1.47
C LEU A 193 -4.31 -19.81 0.03
N ASP A 194 -5.33 -19.30 0.72
CA ASP A 194 -5.34 -19.16 2.17
C ASP A 194 -6.33 -20.14 2.79
N VAL A 195 -5.95 -20.73 3.93
CA VAL A 195 -6.83 -21.51 4.79
C VAL A 195 -6.80 -20.90 6.19
N ILE A 196 -7.95 -20.43 6.67
CA ILE A 196 -8.07 -19.70 7.93
C ILE A 196 -9.01 -20.50 8.84
N TYR A 197 -8.52 -20.90 10.01
CA TYR A 197 -9.32 -21.52 11.05
C TYR A 197 -9.57 -20.52 12.18
N LEU A 198 -10.85 -20.36 12.54
CA LEU A 198 -11.32 -19.47 13.61
C LEU A 198 -11.67 -20.33 14.84
N PHE A 199 -11.03 -20.08 15.96
CA PHE A 199 -11.21 -20.81 17.23
C PHE A 199 -11.65 -19.86 18.36
#